data_64d2ae34dbe2ce53c2cc5e1f3666fb10
#
_entry.id   64d2ae34dbe2ce53c2cc5e1f3666fb10
#
_cell.length_a   1.000
_cell.length_b   1.000
_cell.length_c   1.000
_cell.angle_alpha   90.00
_cell.angle_beta   90.00
_cell.angle_gamma   90.00
#
_symmetry.space_group_name_H-M   'P 1'
#
loop_
_entity.id
_entity.type
_entity.pdbx_description
1 polymer ?
#
loop_
_entity_poly.entity_id
_entity_poly.type
_entity_poly.pdbx_seq_one_letter_code
_entity_poly.pdbx_strand_id
1 'polypeptide(L)'
;MYKRIVLFFMFLGFAFGAFAQETDTTKVEEPAEVPVISYSLAPKKYKIADIKITGIKNYDDFVLIGFSGLSVGDEITVPGEEITTAVKRFWKHGLFSDVKILATKIEGDQIWLEIQLKQRPRISQVNYHGIKKGEREDLEAKLGLKKGFQVTPNVMDRAKIVIQKFFDGKGFKNVDVEIEQKDDPANEGEVIVDINIDKNEKTKIHRIYFEGNEKLTARELKKAMKKTNEKF
;
A
#
# COMPACT_ATOMS: atom_id res chain seq x y z
N MET A 1 -67.26 -5.78 26.29
CA MET A 1 -68.01 -4.81 27.13
C MET A 1 -67.74 -3.40 26.63
N TYR A 2 -68.82 -2.77 26.21
CA TYR A 2 -68.92 -1.40 25.72
C TYR A 2 -68.42 -0.37 26.73
N LYS A 3 -67.81 0.74 26.29
CA LYS A 3 -68.32 2.09 26.62
C LYS A 3 -67.67 3.14 25.70
N ARG A 4 -68.51 3.73 24.89
CA ARG A 4 -68.40 5.02 24.17
C ARG A 4 -68.49 6.17 25.18
N ILE A 5 -67.81 7.30 24.90
CA ILE A 5 -68.21 8.70 25.23
C ILE A 5 -67.37 9.57 24.26
N VAL A 6 -67.89 10.14 23.29
CA VAL A 6 -68.61 11.34 22.86
C VAL A 6 -68.03 12.69 23.35
N LEU A 7 -67.49 13.35 22.36
CA LEU A 7 -67.51 14.79 21.99
C LEU A 7 -67.49 15.88 23.07
N PHE A 8 -66.56 16.82 22.92
CA PHE A 8 -66.89 18.24 23.06
C PHE A 8 -65.97 19.11 22.17
N PHE A 9 -66.63 19.87 21.26
CA PHE A 9 -66.05 20.94 20.46
C PHE A 9 -65.91 22.18 21.33
N MET A 10 -64.76 22.85 21.33
CA MET A 10 -64.68 24.22 21.74
C MET A 10 -63.75 25.00 20.82
N PHE A 11 -64.36 25.77 19.94
CA PHE A 11 -63.77 26.77 19.07
C PHE A 11 -63.28 27.94 19.93
N LEU A 12 -62.01 28.26 19.91
CA LEU A 12 -61.57 29.61 20.33
C LEU A 12 -60.51 30.08 19.32
N GLY A 13 -60.89 31.04 18.51
CA GLY A 13 -60.03 31.73 17.58
C GLY A 13 -58.98 32.57 18.30
N PHE A 14 -57.76 32.48 17.84
CA PHE A 14 -56.73 33.45 18.19
C PHE A 14 -55.96 33.90 16.95
N ALA A 15 -55.75 35.20 16.94
CA ALA A 15 -55.30 36.06 15.86
C ALA A 15 -53.93 35.60 15.22
N PHE A 16 -53.92 35.82 13.90
CA PHE A 16 -52.72 35.76 13.08
C PHE A 16 -51.68 36.81 13.52
N GLY A 17 -50.57 36.38 14.09
CA GLY A 17 -49.32 37.12 14.09
C GLY A 17 -48.43 36.56 13.03
N ALA A 18 -48.26 37.29 11.94
CA ALA A 18 -47.29 36.93 10.92
C ALA A 18 -45.86 37.17 11.42
N PHE A 19 -45.19 36.14 11.87
CA PHE A 19 -43.73 36.14 11.99
C PHE A 19 -43.16 35.72 10.66
N ALA A 20 -42.57 36.67 9.95
CA ALA A 20 -41.68 36.38 8.86
C ALA A 20 -40.47 35.62 9.40
N GLN A 21 -40.42 34.29 9.16
CA GLN A 21 -39.26 33.47 9.40
C GLN A 21 -38.36 33.66 8.18
N GLU A 22 -37.30 34.43 8.34
CA GLU A 22 -36.19 34.46 7.40
C GLU A 22 -35.67 33.03 7.27
N THR A 23 -35.97 32.36 6.17
CA THR A 23 -35.34 31.13 5.74
C THR A 23 -33.92 31.49 5.35
N ASP A 24 -32.99 31.26 6.27
CA ASP A 24 -31.58 31.22 5.99
C ASP A 24 -31.37 30.07 4.99
N THR A 25 -31.34 30.43 3.71
CA THR A 25 -31.05 29.50 2.63
C THR A 25 -29.56 29.23 2.71
N THR A 26 -29.17 28.29 3.57
CA THR A 26 -27.87 27.65 3.46
C THR A 26 -27.80 27.05 2.08
N LYS A 27 -27.09 27.76 1.20
CA LYS A 27 -26.76 27.31 -0.14
C LYS A 27 -25.99 25.99 0.04
N VAL A 28 -26.69 24.88 -0.10
CA VAL A 28 -26.04 23.58 -0.26
C VAL A 28 -25.24 23.71 -1.55
N GLU A 29 -23.92 23.87 -1.44
CA GLU A 29 -23.03 23.77 -2.58
C GLU A 29 -23.23 22.36 -3.14
N GLU A 30 -23.86 22.29 -4.33
CA GLU A 30 -23.87 21.06 -5.12
C GLU A 30 -22.42 20.58 -5.25
N PRO A 31 -22.14 19.28 -5.01
CA PRO A 31 -20.81 18.74 -5.21
C PRO A 31 -20.39 19.08 -6.64
N ALA A 32 -19.30 19.81 -6.77
CA ALA A 32 -18.76 20.18 -8.08
C ALA A 32 -18.60 18.90 -8.92
N GLU A 33 -19.29 18.82 -10.05
CA GLU A 33 -19.18 17.69 -10.96
C GLU A 33 -17.72 17.54 -11.38
N VAL A 34 -17.11 16.42 -11.00
CA VAL A 34 -15.73 16.12 -11.38
C VAL A 34 -15.69 15.94 -12.91
N PRO A 35 -14.88 16.72 -13.65
CA PRO A 35 -14.86 16.63 -15.10
C PRO A 35 -14.40 15.24 -15.55
N VAL A 36 -15.21 14.57 -16.38
CA VAL A 36 -14.88 13.25 -16.93
C VAL A 36 -14.04 13.43 -18.19
N ILE A 37 -12.78 13.02 -18.11
CA ILE A 37 -11.89 12.97 -19.28
C ILE A 37 -12.02 11.60 -19.92
N SER A 38 -12.58 11.55 -21.13
CA SER A 38 -12.66 10.31 -21.91
C SER A 38 -11.43 10.16 -22.79
N TYR A 39 -10.70 9.06 -22.59
CA TYR A 39 -9.52 8.71 -23.39
C TYR A 39 -9.85 8.30 -24.83
N SER A 40 -11.13 8.11 -25.15
CA SER A 40 -11.63 7.86 -26.53
C SER A 40 -11.82 9.12 -27.36
N LEU A 41 -11.74 10.31 -26.74
CA LEU A 41 -11.83 11.58 -27.44
C LEU A 41 -10.47 12.03 -27.99
N ALA A 42 -10.49 12.82 -29.06
CA ALA A 42 -9.27 13.43 -29.60
C ALA A 42 -8.57 14.27 -28.53
N PRO A 43 -7.23 14.21 -28.44
CA PRO A 43 -6.45 15.01 -27.50
C PRO A 43 -6.75 16.50 -27.66
N LYS A 44 -6.98 17.19 -26.55
CA LYS A 44 -7.27 18.62 -26.51
C LYS A 44 -6.19 19.33 -25.69
N LYS A 45 -5.81 20.53 -26.15
CA LYS A 45 -4.84 21.37 -25.46
C LYS A 45 -5.52 22.18 -24.37
N TYR A 46 -4.87 22.26 -23.21
CA TYR A 46 -5.30 23.05 -22.07
C TYR A 46 -4.11 23.78 -21.47
N LYS A 47 -4.38 24.97 -20.93
CA LYS A 47 -3.43 25.73 -20.12
C LYS A 47 -3.67 25.45 -18.65
N ILE A 48 -2.62 25.07 -17.91
CA ILE A 48 -2.72 24.78 -16.47
C ILE A 48 -3.01 26.09 -15.73
N ALA A 49 -4.18 26.16 -15.11
CA ALA A 49 -4.59 27.30 -14.30
C ALA A 49 -4.09 27.21 -12.86
N ASP A 50 -4.08 26.00 -12.29
CA ASP A 50 -3.60 25.74 -10.94
C ASP A 50 -3.19 24.27 -10.76
N ILE A 51 -2.29 24.00 -9.80
CA ILE A 51 -1.86 22.65 -9.41
C ILE A 51 -1.91 22.54 -7.90
N LYS A 52 -2.77 21.66 -7.40
CA LYS A 52 -2.91 21.35 -5.98
C LYS A 52 -2.29 20.00 -5.67
N ILE A 53 -1.57 19.89 -4.53
CA ILE A 53 -1.06 18.63 -4.02
C ILE A 53 -1.94 18.16 -2.86
N THR A 54 -2.25 16.85 -2.83
CA THR A 54 -3.00 16.23 -1.73
C THR A 54 -2.46 14.85 -1.35
N GLY A 55 -2.81 14.37 -0.15
CA GLY A 55 -2.44 13.03 0.34
C GLY A 55 -1.07 12.94 1.03
N ILE A 56 -0.30 14.02 1.08
CA ILE A 56 1.01 14.10 1.76
C ILE A 56 1.08 15.38 2.60
N LYS A 57 1.66 15.27 3.81
CA LYS A 57 1.82 16.40 4.74
C LYS A 57 3.27 16.81 4.98
N ASN A 58 4.24 15.95 4.66
CA ASN A 58 5.65 16.10 5.08
C ASN A 58 6.56 16.66 4.00
N TYR A 59 6.01 17.20 2.93
CA TYR A 59 6.73 17.79 1.81
C TYR A 59 6.11 19.14 1.46
N ASP A 60 6.94 20.05 1.01
CA ASP A 60 6.50 21.33 0.47
C ASP A 60 5.84 21.11 -0.92
N ASP A 61 4.65 21.67 -1.11
CA ASP A 61 3.90 21.53 -2.36
C ASP A 61 4.71 22.02 -3.56
N PHE A 62 5.47 23.10 -3.41
CA PHE A 62 6.32 23.63 -4.47
C PHE A 62 7.38 22.62 -4.94
N VAL A 63 7.98 21.88 -3.99
CA VAL A 63 8.96 20.83 -4.30
C VAL A 63 8.29 19.68 -5.05
N LEU A 64 7.09 19.28 -4.61
CA LEU A 64 6.33 18.20 -5.25
C LEU A 64 5.84 18.59 -6.65
N ILE A 65 5.37 19.82 -6.84
CA ILE A 65 5.04 20.35 -8.16
C ILE A 65 6.30 20.31 -9.06
N GLY A 66 7.45 20.72 -8.54
CA GLY A 66 8.72 20.64 -9.26
C GLY A 66 9.08 19.20 -9.70
N PHE A 67 8.78 18.18 -8.87
CA PHE A 67 8.99 16.77 -9.25
C PHE A 67 8.13 16.34 -10.44
N SER A 68 6.91 16.87 -10.56
CA SER A 68 6.04 16.58 -11.70
C SER A 68 6.62 17.10 -13.01
N GLY A 69 7.34 18.25 -12.95
CA GLY A 69 7.80 19.02 -14.09
C GLY A 69 6.67 19.72 -14.84
N LEU A 70 5.53 19.89 -14.18
CA LEU A 70 4.42 20.73 -14.64
C LEU A 70 4.50 22.08 -13.91
N SER A 71 4.07 23.15 -14.58
CA SER A 71 3.99 24.46 -13.98
C SER A 71 2.66 25.14 -14.32
N VAL A 72 2.21 26.01 -13.44
CA VAL A 72 1.05 26.85 -13.72
C VAL A 72 1.38 27.74 -14.93
N GLY A 73 0.48 27.77 -15.91
CA GLY A 73 0.65 28.48 -17.17
C GLY A 73 1.16 27.63 -18.33
N ASP A 74 1.67 26.41 -18.07
CA ASP A 74 2.09 25.47 -19.12
C ASP A 74 0.90 25.02 -19.98
N GLU A 75 1.13 24.82 -21.28
CA GLU A 75 0.18 24.19 -22.19
C GLU A 75 0.44 22.68 -22.21
N ILE A 76 -0.59 21.91 -21.91
CA ILE A 76 -0.56 20.44 -21.92
C ILE A 76 -1.63 19.88 -22.83
N THR A 77 -1.38 18.69 -23.37
CA THR A 77 -2.38 17.93 -24.13
C THR A 77 -3.00 16.86 -23.23
N VAL A 78 -4.34 16.80 -23.19
CA VAL A 78 -5.06 15.82 -22.35
C VAL A 78 -6.08 15.07 -23.20
N PRO A 79 -6.01 13.74 -23.25
CA PRO A 79 -4.93 12.86 -22.77
C PRO A 79 -3.61 13.08 -23.53
N GLY A 80 -2.47 13.05 -22.83
CA GLY A 80 -1.17 13.33 -23.44
C GLY A 80 0.02 12.80 -22.67
N GLU A 81 1.21 13.03 -23.26
CA GLU A 81 2.47 12.53 -22.69
C GLU A 81 2.94 13.34 -21.47
N GLU A 82 2.57 14.59 -21.35
CA GLU A 82 2.98 15.48 -20.27
C GLU A 82 2.53 14.93 -18.92
N ILE A 83 1.26 14.52 -18.80
CA ILE A 83 0.71 13.91 -17.59
C ILE A 83 1.38 12.54 -17.32
N THR A 84 1.54 11.71 -18.36
CA THR A 84 2.20 10.42 -18.24
C THR A 84 3.64 10.57 -17.78
N THR A 85 4.35 11.57 -18.29
CA THR A 85 5.73 11.87 -17.91
C THR A 85 5.82 12.38 -16.47
N ALA A 86 4.89 13.23 -16.04
CA ALA A 86 4.80 13.69 -14.66
C ALA A 86 4.62 12.51 -13.69
N VAL A 87 3.70 11.59 -13.98
CA VAL A 87 3.52 10.37 -13.19
C VAL A 87 4.79 9.53 -13.15
N LYS A 88 5.46 9.30 -14.29
CA LYS A 88 6.72 8.55 -14.38
C LYS A 88 7.83 9.19 -13.54
N ARG A 89 7.90 10.53 -13.48
CA ARG A 89 8.89 11.26 -12.65
C ARG A 89 8.66 10.96 -11.17
N PHE A 90 7.43 11.02 -10.67
CA PHE A 90 7.12 10.65 -9.28
C PHE A 90 7.52 9.20 -8.98
N TRP A 91 7.21 8.25 -9.87
CA TRP A 91 7.60 6.85 -9.70
C TRP A 91 9.12 6.67 -9.66
N LYS A 92 9.87 7.45 -10.45
CA LYS A 92 11.34 7.38 -10.47
C LYS A 92 11.97 7.78 -9.14
N HIS A 93 11.36 8.68 -8.38
CA HIS A 93 11.81 9.04 -7.03
C HIS A 93 11.67 7.89 -6.03
N GLY A 94 10.78 6.92 -6.29
CA GLY A 94 10.60 5.75 -5.43
C GLY A 94 9.92 6.04 -4.07
N LEU A 95 9.58 7.30 -3.78
CA LEU A 95 9.04 7.75 -2.49
C LEU A 95 7.55 7.45 -2.31
N PHE A 96 6.84 7.23 -3.42
CA PHE A 96 5.38 7.14 -3.44
C PHE A 96 4.92 5.72 -3.74
N SER A 97 3.83 5.31 -3.11
CA SER A 97 3.14 4.04 -3.34
C SER A 97 1.97 4.18 -4.32
N ASP A 98 1.43 5.39 -4.45
CA ASP A 98 0.40 5.72 -5.42
C ASP A 98 0.56 7.17 -5.89
N VAL A 99 0.25 7.42 -7.16
CA VAL A 99 0.31 8.74 -7.80
C VAL A 99 -0.88 8.85 -8.74
N LYS A 100 -1.73 9.83 -8.50
CA LYS A 100 -2.87 10.15 -9.36
C LYS A 100 -2.83 11.63 -9.72
N ILE A 101 -3.08 11.95 -10.98
CA ILE A 101 -3.25 13.33 -11.45
C ILE A 101 -4.67 13.45 -11.99
N LEU A 102 -5.46 14.26 -11.34
CA LEU A 102 -6.88 14.46 -11.62
C LEU A 102 -7.11 15.86 -12.16
N ALA A 103 -8.01 15.99 -13.12
CA ALA A 103 -8.58 17.28 -13.46
C ALA A 103 -9.75 17.55 -12.51
N THR A 104 -9.63 18.57 -11.67
CA THR A 104 -10.70 18.96 -10.74
C THR A 104 -11.69 19.92 -11.38
N LYS A 105 -11.24 20.72 -12.36
CA LYS A 105 -12.04 21.68 -13.07
C LYS A 105 -11.50 21.91 -14.48
N ILE A 106 -12.39 22.11 -15.44
CA ILE A 106 -12.08 22.53 -16.82
C ILE A 106 -13.01 23.68 -17.18
N GLU A 107 -12.43 24.81 -17.58
CA GLU A 107 -13.17 25.99 -18.09
C GLU A 107 -12.53 26.47 -19.38
N GLY A 108 -13.24 26.29 -20.51
CA GLY A 108 -12.73 26.65 -21.83
C GLY A 108 -11.46 25.89 -22.21
N ASP A 109 -10.32 26.56 -22.20
CA ASP A 109 -9.01 26.07 -22.49
C ASP A 109 -8.13 25.95 -21.19
N GLN A 110 -8.71 26.24 -20.04
CA GLN A 110 -8.03 26.16 -18.75
C GLN A 110 -8.37 24.87 -18.00
N ILE A 111 -7.36 24.29 -17.31
CA ILE A 111 -7.48 23.08 -16.51
C ILE A 111 -6.85 23.27 -15.13
N TRP A 112 -7.54 22.83 -14.09
CA TRP A 112 -7.06 22.75 -12.71
C TRP A 112 -6.69 21.30 -12.40
N LEU A 113 -5.46 21.08 -11.94
CA LEU A 113 -4.94 19.75 -11.66
C LEU A 113 -4.84 19.53 -10.15
N GLU A 114 -5.19 18.32 -9.73
CA GLU A 114 -4.91 17.83 -8.40
C GLU A 114 -4.00 16.60 -8.48
N ILE A 115 -2.82 16.69 -7.88
CA ILE A 115 -1.87 15.59 -7.79
C ILE A 115 -2.04 14.93 -6.42
N GLN A 116 -2.67 13.77 -6.42
CA GLN A 116 -2.86 12.96 -5.21
C GLN A 116 -1.70 11.99 -5.07
N LEU A 117 -0.97 12.10 -3.96
CA LEU A 117 0.21 11.29 -3.68
C LEU A 117 0.00 10.46 -2.41
N LYS A 118 0.40 9.20 -2.46
CA LYS A 118 0.47 8.36 -1.27
C LYS A 118 1.93 7.98 -1.02
N GLN A 119 2.45 8.34 0.15
CA GLN A 119 3.83 8.00 0.53
C GLN A 119 3.96 6.49 0.75
N ARG A 120 5.13 5.93 0.43
CA ARG A 120 5.45 4.55 0.83
C ARG A 120 5.65 4.49 2.34
N PRO A 121 5.04 3.52 3.01
CA PRO A 121 5.19 3.38 4.44
C PRO A 121 6.64 3.03 4.81
N ARG A 122 7.04 3.41 6.03
CA ARG A 122 8.31 3.03 6.62
C ARG A 122 8.10 2.02 7.71
N ILE A 123 9.08 1.15 7.93
CA ILE A 123 9.05 0.16 8.99
C ILE A 123 9.18 0.86 10.35
N SER A 124 8.20 0.72 11.22
CA SER A 124 8.31 1.08 12.64
C SER A 124 8.92 -0.06 13.46
N GLN A 125 8.50 -1.29 13.17
CA GLN A 125 8.92 -2.49 13.88
C GLN A 125 8.88 -3.71 12.96
N VAL A 126 9.75 -4.69 13.20
CA VAL A 126 9.73 -6.01 12.55
C VAL A 126 9.58 -7.07 13.62
N ASN A 127 8.56 -7.91 13.49
CA ASN A 127 8.31 -9.04 14.36
C ASN A 127 8.57 -10.35 13.61
N TYR A 128 9.17 -11.31 14.28
CA TYR A 128 9.45 -12.64 13.73
C TYR A 128 8.74 -13.69 14.57
N HIS A 129 7.95 -14.55 13.93
CA HIS A 129 7.19 -15.63 14.55
C HIS A 129 7.64 -16.99 14.00
N GLY A 130 7.50 -18.06 14.81
CA GLY A 130 7.82 -19.43 14.39
C GLY A 130 9.29 -19.81 14.42
N ILE A 131 10.19 -18.93 14.88
CA ILE A 131 11.64 -19.15 14.91
C ILE A 131 12.27 -18.94 16.29
N LYS A 132 13.45 -19.50 16.50
CA LYS A 132 14.22 -19.35 17.74
C LYS A 132 14.98 -18.02 17.73
N LYS A 133 15.34 -17.52 18.93
CA LYS A 133 16.08 -16.27 19.12
C LYS A 133 17.35 -16.17 18.26
N GLY A 134 18.23 -17.19 18.27
CA GLY A 134 19.45 -17.16 17.46
C GLY A 134 19.19 -17.19 15.95
N GLU A 135 18.09 -17.85 15.50
CA GLU A 135 17.69 -17.81 14.07
C GLU A 135 17.19 -16.41 13.68
N ARG A 136 16.51 -15.73 14.61
CA ARG A 136 16.06 -14.36 14.43
C ARG A 136 17.25 -13.41 14.27
N GLU A 137 18.23 -13.46 15.15
CA GLU A 137 19.44 -12.61 15.09
C GLU A 137 20.19 -12.80 13.77
N ASP A 138 20.35 -14.05 13.32
CA ASP A 138 20.96 -14.38 12.02
C ASP A 138 20.16 -13.79 10.83
N LEU A 139 18.83 -13.86 10.89
CA LEU A 139 17.96 -13.35 9.84
C LEU A 139 17.92 -11.82 9.82
N GLU A 140 17.85 -11.16 10.97
CA GLU A 140 17.90 -9.70 11.07
C GLU A 140 19.16 -9.14 10.39
N ALA A 141 20.32 -9.79 10.64
CA ALA A 141 21.57 -9.40 9.99
C ALA A 141 21.55 -9.60 8.47
N LYS A 142 20.86 -10.64 7.96
CA LYS A 142 20.80 -10.95 6.53
C LYS A 142 19.76 -10.12 5.77
N LEU A 143 18.63 -9.86 6.40
CA LEU A 143 17.52 -9.14 5.77
C LEU A 143 17.75 -7.63 5.72
N GLY A 144 18.41 -7.08 6.73
CA GLY A 144 18.66 -5.65 6.84
C GLY A 144 17.40 -4.80 6.99
N LEU A 145 16.26 -5.42 7.35
CA LEU A 145 15.01 -4.72 7.61
C LEU A 145 15.13 -4.00 8.95
N LYS A 146 15.18 -2.68 8.93
CA LYS A 146 15.36 -1.84 10.12
C LYS A 146 14.26 -0.79 10.21
N LYS A 147 14.02 -0.29 11.41
CA LYS A 147 13.15 0.87 11.62
C LYS A 147 13.54 2.02 10.69
N GLY A 148 12.56 2.68 10.11
CA GLY A 148 12.71 3.77 9.14
C GLY A 148 12.99 3.31 7.71
N PHE A 149 13.23 2.00 7.48
CA PHE A 149 13.42 1.47 6.14
C PHE A 149 12.11 1.49 5.35
N GLN A 150 12.18 1.85 4.09
CA GLN A 150 10.99 1.97 3.24
C GLN A 150 10.49 0.61 2.78
N VAL A 151 9.18 0.38 2.93
CA VAL A 151 8.54 -0.87 2.51
C VAL A 151 8.19 -0.80 1.03
N THR A 152 8.71 -1.75 0.25
CA THR A 152 8.35 -1.94 -1.14
C THR A 152 8.03 -3.41 -1.40
N PRO A 153 7.16 -3.74 -2.38
CA PRO A 153 6.89 -5.14 -2.74
C PRO A 153 8.17 -5.94 -2.99
N ASN A 154 9.10 -5.39 -3.75
CA ASN A 154 10.40 -6.03 -4.05
C ASN A 154 11.21 -6.35 -2.79
N VAL A 155 11.22 -5.45 -1.79
CA VAL A 155 11.93 -5.70 -0.51
C VAL A 155 11.28 -6.86 0.24
N MET A 156 9.95 -6.95 0.26
CA MET A 156 9.22 -8.03 0.92
C MET A 156 9.41 -9.37 0.20
N ASP A 157 9.33 -9.40 -1.12
CA ASP A 157 9.58 -10.60 -1.93
C ASP A 157 11.03 -11.10 -1.76
N ARG A 158 11.99 -10.19 -1.77
CA ARG A 158 13.39 -10.52 -1.49
C ARG A 158 13.58 -11.08 -0.08
N ALA A 159 12.93 -10.49 0.92
CA ALA A 159 12.98 -10.98 2.30
C ALA A 159 12.46 -12.42 2.37
N LYS A 160 11.34 -12.72 1.73
CA LYS A 160 10.78 -14.08 1.64
C LYS A 160 11.78 -15.07 1.05
N ILE A 161 12.39 -14.74 -0.07
CA ILE A 161 13.41 -15.58 -0.73
C ILE A 161 14.62 -15.82 0.17
N VAL A 162 15.11 -14.78 0.85
CA VAL A 162 16.27 -14.89 1.75
C VAL A 162 15.96 -15.80 2.95
N ILE A 163 14.76 -15.68 3.54
CA ILE A 163 14.31 -16.54 4.64
C ILE A 163 14.23 -18.00 4.19
N GLN A 164 13.59 -18.26 3.05
CA GLN A 164 13.48 -19.62 2.49
C GLN A 164 14.86 -20.24 2.27
N LYS A 165 15.80 -19.51 1.63
CA LYS A 165 17.17 -19.97 1.42
C LYS A 165 17.93 -20.23 2.71
N PHE A 166 17.71 -19.40 3.73
CA PHE A 166 18.34 -19.57 5.05
C PHE A 166 17.94 -20.88 5.70
N PHE A 167 16.66 -21.22 5.68
CA PHE A 167 16.16 -22.46 6.26
C PHE A 167 16.39 -23.67 5.37
N ASP A 168 16.42 -23.50 4.04
CA ASP A 168 16.83 -24.54 3.10
C ASP A 168 18.26 -25.03 3.41
N GLY A 169 19.18 -24.11 3.65
CA GLY A 169 20.54 -24.44 4.10
C GLY A 169 20.61 -25.16 5.48
N LYS A 170 19.58 -25.03 6.32
CA LYS A 170 19.43 -25.75 7.59
C LYS A 170 18.68 -27.09 7.44
N GLY A 171 18.26 -27.44 6.22
CA GLY A 171 17.59 -28.70 5.88
C GLY A 171 16.05 -28.65 5.96
N PHE A 172 15.46 -27.48 6.02
CA PHE A 172 14.02 -27.28 5.91
C PHE A 172 13.68 -26.88 4.48
N LYS A 173 13.19 -27.81 3.66
CA LYS A 173 12.96 -27.60 2.22
C LYS A 173 11.62 -26.94 1.90
N ASN A 174 10.64 -27.13 2.77
CA ASN A 174 9.26 -26.67 2.58
C ASN A 174 8.92 -25.60 3.63
N VAL A 175 9.63 -24.48 3.60
CA VAL A 175 9.39 -23.38 4.53
C VAL A 175 8.33 -22.45 3.96
N ASP A 176 7.24 -22.28 4.70
CA ASP A 176 6.23 -21.28 4.39
C ASP A 176 6.57 -19.97 5.10
N VAL A 177 6.55 -18.89 4.33
CA VAL A 177 6.86 -17.54 4.82
C VAL A 177 5.73 -16.61 4.40
N GLU A 178 5.06 -16.07 5.38
CA GLU A 178 4.04 -15.04 5.21
C GLU A 178 4.52 -13.74 5.82
N ILE A 179 4.42 -12.65 5.06
CA ILE A 179 4.83 -11.32 5.51
C ILE A 179 3.61 -10.41 5.44
N GLU A 180 3.16 -9.97 6.58
CA GLU A 180 2.04 -9.04 6.73
C GLU A 180 2.55 -7.64 7.09
N GLN A 181 1.84 -6.64 6.61
CA GLN A 181 2.08 -5.23 6.94
C GLN A 181 0.82 -4.70 7.60
N LYS A 182 0.98 -4.11 8.78
CA LYS A 182 -0.10 -3.49 9.54
C LYS A 182 0.27 -2.04 9.83
N ASP A 183 -0.66 -1.12 9.63
CA ASP A 183 -0.42 0.27 9.98
C ASP A 183 -0.06 0.37 11.47
N ASP A 184 0.95 1.18 11.79
CA ASP A 184 1.33 1.41 13.17
C ASP A 184 0.40 2.47 13.78
N PRO A 185 -0.42 2.11 14.77
CA PRO A 185 -1.36 3.06 15.38
C PRO A 185 -0.67 4.20 16.14
N ALA A 186 0.61 4.05 16.48
CA ALA A 186 1.39 5.07 17.18
C ALA A 186 2.10 6.05 16.23
N ASN A 187 2.33 5.66 14.98
CA ASN A 187 3.11 6.44 14.02
C ASN A 187 2.44 6.49 12.65
N GLU A 188 1.85 7.63 12.31
CA GLU A 188 1.21 7.85 10.99
C GLU A 188 2.22 7.66 9.85
N GLY A 189 1.88 6.86 8.87
CA GLY A 189 2.74 6.56 7.71
C GLY A 189 3.83 5.51 7.96
N GLU A 190 3.87 4.90 9.15
CA GLU A 190 4.72 3.76 9.47
C GLU A 190 3.90 2.47 9.54
N VAL A 191 4.58 1.33 9.33
CA VAL A 191 3.97 0.00 9.40
C VAL A 191 4.80 -0.93 10.27
N ILE A 192 4.11 -1.80 10.97
CA ILE A 192 4.67 -2.98 11.63
C ILE A 192 4.70 -4.11 10.61
N VAL A 193 5.85 -4.73 10.45
CA VAL A 193 6.03 -5.88 9.56
C VAL A 193 6.08 -7.15 10.41
N ASP A 194 5.06 -8.00 10.27
CA ASP A 194 4.98 -9.30 10.92
C ASP A 194 5.45 -10.38 9.94
N ILE A 195 6.48 -11.13 10.29
CA ILE A 195 7.05 -12.21 9.48
C ILE A 195 6.74 -13.53 10.17
N ASN A 196 5.77 -14.26 9.63
CA ASN A 196 5.34 -15.57 10.10
C ASN A 196 6.09 -16.64 9.31
N ILE A 197 6.82 -17.51 10.02
CA ILE A 197 7.67 -18.54 9.41
C ILE A 197 7.25 -19.90 9.95
N ASP A 198 6.69 -20.73 9.09
CA ASP A 198 6.49 -22.15 9.37
C ASP A 198 7.59 -22.94 8.68
N LYS A 199 8.43 -23.56 9.48
CA LYS A 199 9.57 -24.35 8.97
C LYS A 199 9.16 -25.71 8.46
N ASN A 200 7.94 -26.15 8.76
CA ASN A 200 7.47 -27.49 8.48
C ASN A 200 8.49 -28.57 8.95
N GLU A 201 8.47 -29.73 8.35
CA GLU A 201 9.34 -30.82 8.71
C GLU A 201 10.73 -30.69 8.10
N LYS A 202 11.74 -31.06 8.88
CA LYS A 202 13.11 -31.13 8.40
C LYS A 202 13.27 -32.31 7.42
N THR A 203 13.77 -32.03 6.22
CA THR A 203 14.09 -33.07 5.25
C THR A 203 15.17 -34.00 5.78
N LYS A 204 14.90 -35.30 5.77
CA LYS A 204 15.83 -36.35 6.19
C LYS A 204 16.19 -37.22 5.01
N ILE A 205 17.45 -37.62 4.93
CA ILE A 205 17.89 -38.60 3.94
C ILE A 205 17.52 -39.98 4.48
N HIS A 206 16.62 -40.65 3.75
CA HIS A 206 16.21 -41.99 4.14
C HIS A 206 17.30 -43.01 3.81
N ARG A 207 17.82 -43.00 2.58
CA ARG A 207 18.84 -43.95 2.13
C ARG A 207 19.77 -43.31 1.08
N ILE A 208 21.06 -43.71 1.12
CA ILE A 208 22.10 -43.29 0.18
C ILE A 208 22.55 -44.51 -0.61
N TYR A 209 22.47 -44.43 -1.93
CA TYR A 209 22.95 -45.46 -2.84
C TYR A 209 24.24 -44.97 -3.51
N PHE A 210 25.14 -45.91 -3.80
CA PHE A 210 26.36 -45.66 -4.56
C PHE A 210 26.35 -46.56 -5.76
N GLU A 211 26.72 -46.02 -6.91
CA GLU A 211 26.87 -46.73 -8.19
C GLU A 211 28.28 -46.50 -8.71
N GLY A 212 28.86 -47.52 -9.38
CA GLY A 212 30.21 -47.44 -9.93
C GLY A 212 31.36 -47.53 -8.92
N ASN A 213 31.09 -47.92 -7.68
CA ASN A 213 32.10 -48.07 -6.64
C ASN A 213 32.77 -49.48 -6.68
N GLU A 214 33.84 -49.59 -7.46
CA GLU A 214 34.57 -50.87 -7.59
C GLU A 214 35.61 -51.14 -6.48
N LYS A 215 36.24 -50.07 -5.94
CA LYS A 215 37.37 -50.19 -5.01
C LYS A 215 36.98 -49.99 -3.55
N LEU A 216 35.87 -49.32 -3.26
CA LEU A 216 35.40 -49.02 -1.94
C LEU A 216 33.98 -49.53 -1.76
N THR A 217 33.69 -50.08 -0.59
CA THR A 217 32.34 -50.53 -0.28
C THR A 217 31.40 -49.33 0.01
N ALA A 218 30.12 -49.48 -0.24
CA ALA A 218 29.09 -48.46 0.10
C ALA A 218 29.15 -48.05 1.59
N ARG A 219 29.54 -48.99 2.49
CA ARG A 219 29.70 -48.74 3.93
C ARG A 219 30.86 -47.80 4.22
N GLU A 220 32.01 -47.97 3.54
CA GLU A 220 33.20 -47.12 3.69
C GLU A 220 32.90 -45.72 3.15
N LEU A 221 32.22 -45.62 2.01
CA LEU A 221 31.79 -44.35 1.43
C LEU A 221 30.82 -43.60 2.33
N LYS A 222 29.81 -44.28 2.89
CA LYS A 222 28.91 -43.69 3.88
C LYS A 222 29.65 -43.16 5.12
N LYS A 223 30.66 -43.92 5.60
CA LYS A 223 31.47 -43.51 6.75
C LYS A 223 32.31 -42.27 6.46
N ALA A 224 32.74 -42.07 5.23
CA ALA A 224 33.47 -40.87 4.85
C ALA A 224 32.59 -39.63 4.73
N MET A 225 31.28 -39.79 4.58
CA MET A 225 30.30 -38.67 4.44
C MET A 225 29.92 -38.12 5.83
N LYS A 226 30.86 -37.38 6.48
CA LYS A 226 30.72 -36.90 7.86
C LYS A 226 29.48 -36.03 8.14
N LYS A 227 28.97 -35.31 7.15
CA LYS A 227 27.83 -34.37 7.27
C LYS A 227 26.51 -34.91 6.72
N THR A 228 26.53 -36.07 6.08
CA THR A 228 25.37 -36.65 5.39
C THR A 228 25.10 -38.03 5.96
N ASN A 229 24.06 -38.16 6.76
CA ASN A 229 23.69 -39.42 7.40
C ASN A 229 22.26 -39.83 7.04
N GLU A 230 22.07 -41.14 6.87
CA GLU A 230 20.71 -41.72 6.79
C GLU A 230 20.02 -41.57 8.14
N LYS A 231 18.76 -41.20 8.11
CA LYS A 231 17.89 -41.14 9.31
C LYS A 231 16.59 -41.88 9.01
N PHE A 232 16.34 -42.86 9.81
CA PHE A 232 15.11 -43.65 9.81
C PHE A 232 14.06 -43.00 10.70
#